data_118a4a283d0e23b7de86f7a956ff13ca
#
_entry.id   118a4a283d0e23b7de86f7a956ff13ca
#
_cell.length_a   1.000
_cell.length_b   1.000
_cell.length_c   1.000
_cell.angle_alpha   90.00
_cell.angle_beta   90.00
_cell.angle_gamma   90.00
#
_symmetry.space_group_name_H-M   'P 1'
#
loop_
_entity.id
_entity.type
_entity.pdbx_description
1 polymer ?
#
loop_
_entity_poly.entity_id
_entity_poly.type
_entity_poly.pdbx_seq_one_letter_code
_entity_poly.pdbx_strand_id
1 'polypeptide(L)'
;MVSAVYHPLADGTVREFRDYVAPDKAVIERLFGEKLAPGIYEENREDVAQGITEEQLAHCWPALRQIIATIPTPAALDSAYATIGAVSRLSEIGIDEEKAPELLRYAPLVRHRLTLLRLLPCFVME
;
A
#
# COMPACT_ATOMS: atom_id res chain seq x y z
N MET A 1 5.92 -2.51 -8.36
CA MET A 1 4.83 -2.93 -7.45
C MET A 1 3.88 -1.78 -7.11
N VAL A 2 4.30 -0.74 -6.40
CA VAL A 2 3.40 0.35 -5.91
C VAL A 2 2.69 1.06 -7.06
N SER A 3 3.41 1.44 -8.12
CA SER A 3 2.81 2.06 -9.31
C SER A 3 1.75 1.18 -9.97
N ALA A 4 1.96 -0.14 -10.00
CA ALA A 4 1.01 -1.11 -10.55
C ALA A 4 -0.30 -1.23 -9.71
N VAL A 5 -0.30 -0.73 -8.49
CA VAL A 5 -1.49 -0.65 -7.64
C VAL A 5 -2.17 0.72 -7.76
N TYR A 6 -1.38 1.79 -7.76
CA TYR A 6 -1.92 3.15 -7.73
C TYR A 6 -2.59 3.56 -9.04
N HIS A 7 -2.01 3.24 -10.20
CA HIS A 7 -2.63 3.59 -11.49
C HIS A 7 -3.99 2.93 -11.71
N PRO A 8 -4.15 1.60 -11.51
CA PRO A 8 -5.48 0.99 -11.62
C PRO A 8 -6.49 1.54 -10.61
N LEU A 9 -6.06 1.90 -9.40
CA LEU A 9 -6.92 2.54 -8.41
C LEU A 9 -7.41 3.91 -8.90
N ALA A 10 -6.54 4.72 -9.48
CA ALA A 10 -6.88 6.05 -9.99
C ALA A 10 -7.69 6.01 -11.28
N ASP A 11 -7.42 5.04 -12.16
CA ASP A 11 -8.09 4.88 -13.46
C ASP A 11 -9.46 4.18 -13.33
N GLY A 12 -9.63 3.38 -12.28
CA GLY A 12 -10.88 2.67 -11.99
C GLY A 12 -11.92 3.56 -11.32
N THR A 13 -13.07 2.93 -11.03
CA THR A 13 -14.17 3.57 -10.28
C THR A 13 -14.17 3.09 -8.84
N VAL A 14 -14.02 4.01 -7.91
CA VAL A 14 -14.24 3.72 -6.49
C VAL A 14 -15.74 3.69 -6.23
N ARG A 15 -16.26 2.50 -5.92
CA ARG A 15 -17.70 2.29 -5.62
C ARG A 15 -18.05 2.80 -4.23
N GLU A 16 -17.15 2.63 -3.27
CA GLU A 16 -17.38 2.92 -1.86
C GLU A 16 -16.07 3.31 -1.19
N PHE A 17 -16.12 4.30 -0.32
CA PHE A 17 -15.05 4.61 0.63
C PHE A 17 -15.42 4.04 1.99
N ARG A 18 -14.44 3.62 2.77
CA ARG A 18 -14.61 3.09 4.12
C ARG A 18 -13.70 3.79 5.11
N ASP A 19 -14.16 3.83 6.36
CA ASP A 19 -13.31 4.28 7.47
C ASP A 19 -12.06 3.39 7.58
N TYR A 20 -10.97 4.01 7.98
CA TYR A 20 -9.75 3.25 8.24
C TYR A 20 -9.92 2.37 9.48
N VAL A 21 -9.55 1.10 9.34
CA VAL A 21 -9.48 0.13 10.43
C VAL A 21 -8.06 -0.40 10.51
N ALA A 22 -7.46 -0.28 11.70
CA ALA A 22 -6.11 -0.80 11.96
C ALA A 22 -6.03 -2.30 11.69
N PRO A 23 -4.90 -2.81 11.18
CA PRO A 23 -4.72 -4.24 10.92
C PRO A 23 -4.84 -5.07 12.20
N ASP A 24 -5.33 -6.30 12.05
CA ASP A 24 -5.41 -7.27 13.13
C ASP A 24 -4.02 -7.63 13.65
N LYS A 25 -3.88 -7.65 14.98
CA LYS A 25 -2.65 -8.01 15.68
C LYS A 25 -2.15 -9.41 15.30
N ALA A 26 -3.07 -10.39 15.20
CA ALA A 26 -2.72 -11.76 14.83
C ALA A 26 -2.11 -11.86 13.43
N VAL A 27 -2.57 -11.01 12.49
CA VAL A 27 -1.99 -10.93 11.14
C VAL A 27 -0.57 -10.37 11.20
N ILE A 28 -0.33 -9.34 12.00
CA ILE A 28 1.01 -8.77 12.18
C ILE A 28 1.97 -9.83 12.75
N GLU A 29 1.56 -10.56 13.79
CA GLU A 29 2.36 -11.63 14.38
C GLU A 29 2.69 -12.74 13.36
N ARG A 30 1.72 -13.16 12.58
CA ARG A 30 1.91 -14.17 11.55
C ARG A 30 2.88 -13.73 10.45
N LEU A 31 2.79 -12.49 10.00
CA LEU A 31 3.59 -11.97 8.87
C LEU A 31 5.01 -11.59 9.26
N PHE A 32 5.18 -10.95 10.41
CA PHE A 32 6.46 -10.43 10.86
C PHE A 32 7.18 -11.34 11.84
N GLY A 33 6.46 -12.33 12.40
CA GLY A 33 6.98 -13.28 13.38
C GLY A 33 7.30 -12.66 14.73
N GLU A 34 7.57 -13.51 15.72
CA GLU A 34 7.78 -13.10 17.11
C GLU A 34 8.93 -12.11 17.30
N LYS A 35 9.94 -12.17 16.44
CA LYS A 35 11.12 -11.29 16.55
C LYS A 35 10.85 -9.86 16.11
N LEU A 36 10.06 -9.67 15.05
CA LEU A 36 9.83 -8.35 14.46
C LEU A 36 8.51 -7.71 14.91
N ALA A 37 7.50 -8.51 15.24
CA ALA A 37 6.17 -8.02 15.61
C ALA A 37 6.19 -6.97 16.75
N PRO A 38 6.99 -7.12 17.84
CA PRO A 38 7.07 -6.10 18.89
C PRO A 38 7.50 -4.72 18.38
N GLY A 39 8.48 -4.67 17.45
CA GLY A 39 8.90 -3.41 16.80
C GLY A 39 7.82 -2.80 15.92
N ILE A 40 7.07 -3.64 15.19
CA ILE A 40 5.94 -3.19 14.40
C ILE A 40 4.82 -2.61 15.28
N TYR A 41 4.55 -3.21 16.44
CA TYR A 41 3.58 -2.66 17.39
C TYR A 41 4.00 -1.32 17.95
N GLU A 42 5.27 -1.17 18.27
CA GLU A 42 5.77 0.11 18.78
C GLU A 42 5.70 1.22 17.73
N GLU A 43 6.04 0.93 16.47
CA GLU A 43 5.90 1.86 15.35
C GLU A 43 4.43 2.29 15.10
N ASN A 44 3.48 1.43 15.44
CA ASN A 44 2.05 1.67 15.21
C ASN A 44 1.24 1.87 16.50
N ARG A 45 1.88 2.12 17.63
CA ARG A 45 1.20 2.37 18.89
C ARG A 45 0.21 3.53 18.80
N GLU A 46 0.61 4.58 18.08
CA GLU A 46 -0.27 5.66 17.62
C GLU A 46 -0.39 5.55 16.11
N ASP A 47 -1.40 4.85 15.62
CA ASP A 47 -1.56 4.64 14.18
C ASP A 47 -1.83 5.97 13.46
N VAL A 48 -0.96 6.34 12.53
CA VAL A 48 -1.04 7.61 11.78
C VAL A 48 -2.31 7.73 10.94
N ALA A 49 -2.99 6.63 10.65
CA ALA A 49 -4.24 6.60 9.91
C ALA A 49 -5.47 6.56 10.82
N GLN A 50 -5.27 6.48 12.15
CA GLN A 50 -6.36 6.46 13.12
C GLN A 50 -7.28 7.66 12.95
N GLY A 51 -8.59 7.39 12.83
CA GLY A 51 -9.62 8.43 12.70
C GLY A 51 -9.81 8.96 11.28
N ILE A 52 -9.13 8.42 10.27
CA ILE A 52 -9.43 8.75 8.87
C ILE A 52 -10.78 8.12 8.50
N THR A 53 -11.71 8.96 8.03
CA THR A 53 -13.07 8.57 7.71
C THR A 53 -13.31 8.44 6.21
N GLU A 54 -14.37 7.71 5.84
CA GLU A 54 -14.84 7.59 4.47
C GLU A 54 -15.13 8.95 3.82
N GLU A 55 -15.73 9.89 4.58
CA GLU A 55 -16.05 11.24 4.10
C GLU A 55 -14.78 12.03 3.73
N GLN A 56 -13.73 11.94 4.58
CA GLN A 56 -12.45 12.59 4.32
C GLN A 56 -11.80 12.03 3.06
N LEU A 57 -11.83 10.69 2.89
CA LEU A 57 -11.27 10.03 1.72
C LEU A 57 -12.02 10.41 0.45
N ALA A 58 -13.35 10.40 0.49
CA ALA A 58 -14.18 10.82 -0.65
C ALA A 58 -13.90 12.28 -1.04
N HIS A 59 -13.77 13.17 -0.05
CA HIS A 59 -13.46 14.58 -0.27
C HIS A 59 -12.08 14.79 -0.90
N CYS A 60 -11.06 14.07 -0.43
CA CYS A 60 -9.69 14.20 -0.91
C CYS A 60 -9.41 13.43 -2.21
N TRP A 61 -10.28 12.49 -2.59
CA TRP A 61 -10.04 11.56 -3.70
C TRP A 61 -9.71 12.24 -5.04
N PRO A 62 -10.41 13.29 -5.47
CA PRO A 62 -10.06 13.98 -6.72
C PRO A 62 -8.61 14.51 -6.73
N ALA A 63 -8.14 15.06 -5.61
CA ALA A 63 -6.77 15.53 -5.48
C ALA A 63 -5.75 14.38 -5.45
N LEU A 64 -6.06 13.29 -4.75
CA LEU A 64 -5.22 12.08 -4.74
C LEU A 64 -5.06 11.48 -6.14
N ARG A 65 -6.12 11.42 -6.93
CA ARG A 65 -6.04 10.97 -8.34
C ARG A 65 -5.10 11.82 -9.17
N GLN A 66 -5.12 13.15 -8.99
CA GLN A 66 -4.20 14.04 -9.70
C GLN A 66 -2.75 13.79 -9.30
N ILE A 67 -2.48 13.55 -8.02
CA ILE A 67 -1.13 13.20 -7.53
C ILE A 67 -0.68 11.87 -8.13
N ILE A 68 -1.54 10.84 -8.14
CA ILE A 68 -1.22 9.54 -8.72
C ILE A 68 -0.85 9.67 -10.21
N ALA A 69 -1.53 10.53 -10.95
CA ALA A 69 -1.23 10.77 -12.36
C ALA A 69 0.20 11.30 -12.61
N THR A 70 0.86 11.86 -11.59
CA THR A 70 2.26 12.31 -11.68
C THR A 70 3.28 11.19 -11.44
N ILE A 71 2.84 10.03 -10.94
CA ILE A 71 3.70 8.88 -10.67
C ILE A 71 4.04 8.20 -11.98
N PRO A 72 5.31 7.82 -12.22
CA PRO A 72 5.67 7.05 -13.42
C PRO A 72 4.82 5.78 -13.57
N THR A 73 4.41 5.49 -14.78
CA THR A 73 3.63 4.28 -15.07
C THR A 73 4.46 3.01 -14.80
N PRO A 74 3.82 1.84 -14.57
CA PRO A 74 4.54 0.58 -14.44
C PRO A 74 5.49 0.31 -15.61
N ALA A 75 5.04 0.56 -16.84
CA ALA A 75 5.86 0.35 -18.04
C ALA A 75 7.09 1.28 -18.08
N ALA A 76 6.94 2.54 -17.67
CA ALA A 76 8.06 3.48 -17.61
C ALA A 76 9.09 3.06 -16.55
N LEU A 77 8.64 2.56 -15.40
CA LEU A 77 9.51 2.05 -14.35
C LEU A 77 10.22 0.75 -14.79
N ASP A 78 9.50 -0.18 -15.43
CA ASP A 78 10.11 -1.42 -15.93
C ASP A 78 11.20 -1.12 -16.96
N SER A 79 10.97 -0.17 -17.86
CA SER A 79 11.99 0.28 -18.82
C SER A 79 13.22 0.89 -18.14
N ALA A 80 13.02 1.71 -17.12
CA ALA A 80 14.11 2.32 -16.34
C ALA A 80 14.93 1.25 -15.59
N TYR A 81 14.26 0.32 -14.92
CA TYR A 81 14.93 -0.79 -14.23
C TYR A 81 15.70 -1.69 -15.19
N ALA A 82 15.12 -2.02 -16.36
CA ALA A 82 15.83 -2.81 -17.38
C ALA A 82 17.09 -2.09 -17.87
N THR A 83 17.04 -0.78 -18.05
CA THR A 83 18.20 0.01 -18.51
C THR A 83 19.39 -0.05 -17.56
N ILE A 84 19.13 -0.07 -16.25
CA ILE A 84 20.19 -0.12 -15.23
C ILE A 84 20.47 -1.54 -14.71
N GLY A 85 19.78 -2.56 -15.23
CA GLY A 85 19.91 -3.95 -14.77
C GLY A 85 19.45 -4.18 -13.33
N ALA A 86 18.50 -3.37 -12.83
CA ALA A 86 17.98 -3.51 -11.48
C ALA A 86 16.87 -4.57 -11.41
N VAL A 87 16.73 -5.19 -10.23
CA VAL A 87 15.66 -6.13 -9.92
C VAL A 87 14.31 -5.43 -9.93
N SER A 88 13.35 -5.96 -10.66
CA SER A 88 11.99 -5.40 -10.76
C SER A 88 10.90 -6.35 -10.31
N ARG A 89 11.20 -7.62 -10.11
CA ARG A 89 10.24 -8.67 -9.73
C ARG A 89 10.63 -9.35 -8.41
N LEU A 90 9.63 -9.76 -7.63
CA LEU A 90 9.82 -10.48 -6.38
C LEU A 90 10.52 -11.84 -6.60
N SER A 91 10.19 -12.53 -7.69
CA SER A 91 10.78 -13.81 -8.06
C SER A 91 12.29 -13.75 -8.25
N GLU A 92 12.84 -12.62 -8.70
CA GLU A 92 14.30 -12.41 -8.86
C GLU A 92 15.05 -12.37 -7.52
N ILE A 93 14.35 -12.14 -6.42
CA ILE A 93 14.89 -12.17 -5.05
C ILE A 93 14.38 -13.36 -4.24
N GLY A 94 13.81 -14.37 -4.90
CA GLY A 94 13.34 -15.59 -4.26
C GLY A 94 12.01 -15.48 -3.52
N ILE A 95 11.22 -14.43 -3.79
CA ILE A 95 9.88 -14.25 -3.21
C ILE A 95 8.83 -14.55 -4.28
N ASP A 96 7.83 -15.34 -3.90
CA ASP A 96 6.70 -15.68 -4.77
C ASP A 96 5.88 -14.42 -5.11
N GLU A 97 5.60 -14.22 -6.40
CA GLU A 97 4.80 -13.09 -6.89
C GLU A 97 3.37 -13.09 -6.30
N GLU A 98 2.82 -14.25 -5.97
CA GLU A 98 1.50 -14.37 -5.33
C GLU A 98 1.42 -13.70 -3.96
N LYS A 99 2.56 -13.46 -3.32
CA LYS A 99 2.65 -12.73 -2.04
C LYS A 99 2.59 -11.21 -2.20
N ALA A 100 2.67 -10.69 -3.42
CA ALA A 100 2.70 -9.25 -3.67
C ALA A 100 1.52 -8.47 -3.04
N PRO A 101 0.25 -8.92 -3.13
CA PRO A 101 -0.86 -8.20 -2.52
C PRO A 101 -0.75 -8.12 -0.99
N GLU A 102 -0.34 -9.21 -0.34
CA GLU A 102 -0.15 -9.24 1.11
C GLU A 102 1.01 -8.35 1.55
N LEU A 103 2.14 -8.40 0.85
CA LEU A 103 3.30 -7.55 1.12
C LEU A 103 2.96 -6.06 0.96
N LEU A 104 2.26 -5.70 -0.12
CA LEU A 104 1.84 -4.31 -0.35
C LEU A 104 0.88 -3.80 0.72
N ARG A 105 0.00 -4.66 1.22
CA ARG A 105 -0.96 -4.31 2.27
C ARG A 105 -0.29 -4.02 3.61
N TYR A 106 0.72 -4.80 3.98
CA TYR A 106 1.31 -4.77 5.33
C TYR A 106 2.69 -4.10 5.41
N ALA A 107 3.42 -3.96 4.30
CA ALA A 107 4.68 -3.24 4.27
C ALA A 107 4.61 -1.81 4.86
N PRO A 108 3.51 -1.03 4.69
CA PRO A 108 3.40 0.30 5.29
C PRO A 108 3.48 0.32 6.82
N LEU A 109 3.23 -0.81 7.49
CA LEU A 109 3.29 -0.91 8.96
C LEU A 109 4.70 -0.85 9.53
N VAL A 110 5.72 -1.08 8.70
CA VAL A 110 7.14 -1.07 9.12
C VAL A 110 7.62 0.32 9.52
N ARG A 111 6.88 1.36 9.18
CA ARG A 111 7.21 2.75 9.50
C ARG A 111 5.98 3.54 9.92
N HIS A 112 6.16 4.46 10.86
CA HIS A 112 5.14 5.41 11.28
C HIS A 112 4.96 6.51 10.22
N ARG A 113 4.33 6.15 9.08
CA ARG A 113 4.06 7.06 7.95
C ARG A 113 2.67 6.84 7.38
N LEU A 114 1.97 7.93 7.13
CA LEU A 114 0.73 7.90 6.35
C LEU A 114 1.09 7.78 4.87
N THR A 115 0.65 6.71 4.25
CA THR A 115 0.83 6.45 2.82
C THR A 115 -0.48 5.97 2.22
N LEU A 116 -0.66 6.16 0.91
CA LEU A 116 -1.83 5.63 0.22
C LEU A 116 -1.93 4.10 0.31
N LEU A 117 -0.78 3.39 0.35
CA LEU A 117 -0.78 1.93 0.56
C LEU A 117 -1.45 1.52 1.88
N ARG A 118 -1.26 2.31 2.95
CA ARG A 118 -1.92 2.05 4.24
C ARG A 118 -3.44 2.18 4.15
N LEU A 119 -3.91 3.06 3.28
CA LEU A 119 -5.32 3.36 3.07
C LEU A 119 -6.00 2.50 2.00
N LEU A 120 -5.26 1.66 1.26
CA LEU A 120 -5.84 0.83 0.19
C LEU A 120 -7.10 0.05 0.61
N PRO A 121 -7.18 -0.54 1.82
CA PRO A 121 -8.40 -1.25 2.24
C PRO A 121 -9.64 -0.37 2.37
N CYS A 122 -9.47 0.95 2.40
CA CYS A 122 -10.57 1.91 2.48
C CYS A 122 -11.24 2.18 1.12
N PHE A 123 -10.65 1.72 0.02
CA PHE A 123 -11.18 1.92 -1.33
C PHE A 123 -11.78 0.64 -1.87
N VAL A 124 -13.09 0.61 -2.06
CA VAL A 124 -13.79 -0.52 -2.68
C VAL A 124 -14.00 -0.21 -4.15
N MET A 125 -13.35 -0.97 -5.02
CA MET A 125 -13.47 -0.81 -6.47
C MET A 125 -14.70 -1.54 -7.02
N GLU A 126 -15.22 -1.05 -8.16
CA GLU A 126 -16.24 -1.78 -8.94
C GLU A 126 -15.72 -3.10 -9.49
#